data_35a455d5f053b43c2f1688e58442d98c
#
_entry.id   35a455d5f053b43c2f1688e58442d98c
#
_cell.length_a   1.000
_cell.length_b   1.000
_cell.length_c   1.000
_cell.angle_alpha   90.00
_cell.angle_beta   90.00
_cell.angle_gamma   90.00
#
_symmetry.space_group_name_H-M   'P 1'
#
loop_
_entity.id
_entity.type
_entity.pdbx_description
1 polymer ?
#
loop_
_entity_poly.entity_id
_entity_poly.type
_entity_poly.pdbx_seq_one_letter_code
_entity_poly.pdbx_strand_id
1 'polypeptide(L)'
;MQSGFHGVAVDAGSGLAASLREARGADARDDDLLTFKRAVLETLGPHASTVLVDATCGPDLIDHYPAGCARMVAFEADVYHISDEDRITVLPDNLNVDDYPKLGISLLKFFMYYAPDDAPDLNARKHDLVADIGARCKAAGVQFLMEPLVYHPTIK
;
A
#
# COMPACT_ATOMS: atom_id res chain seq x y z
N MET A 1 -10.35 12.41 -25.50
CA MET A 1 -11.09 11.70 -24.42
C MET A 1 -10.23 11.84 -23.16
N GLN A 2 -10.73 12.43 -22.08
CA GLN A 2 -10.04 12.33 -20.80
C GLN A 2 -10.00 10.85 -20.44
N SER A 3 -8.79 10.28 -20.36
CA SER A 3 -8.61 8.93 -19.86
C SER A 3 -9.03 8.93 -18.39
N GLY A 4 -10.10 8.20 -18.07
CA GLY A 4 -10.52 8.03 -16.68
C GLY A 4 -9.41 7.35 -15.88
N PHE A 5 -9.39 7.56 -14.56
CA PHE A 5 -8.49 6.83 -13.65
C PHE A 5 -9.00 5.38 -13.52
N HIS A 6 -8.18 4.42 -13.90
CA HIS A 6 -8.47 2.99 -13.80
C HIS A 6 -7.36 2.34 -12.96
N GLY A 7 -7.60 2.16 -11.67
CA GLY A 7 -6.64 1.55 -10.76
C GLY A 7 -6.92 0.06 -10.54
N VAL A 8 -5.85 -0.73 -10.44
CA VAL A 8 -5.88 -2.10 -9.92
C VAL A 8 -5.09 -2.13 -8.63
N ALA A 9 -5.64 -2.74 -7.57
CA ALA A 9 -4.96 -2.89 -6.29
C ALA A 9 -4.67 -4.37 -6.00
N VAL A 10 -3.44 -4.66 -5.62
CA VAL A 10 -2.96 -5.99 -5.20
C VAL A 10 -1.99 -5.85 -4.02
N ASP A 11 -2.28 -4.88 -3.15
CA ASP A 11 -1.45 -4.49 -2.01
C ASP A 11 -1.69 -5.33 -0.73
N ALA A 12 -2.64 -6.28 -0.74
CA ALA A 12 -2.83 -7.18 0.40
C ALA A 12 -1.57 -8.03 0.67
N GLY A 13 -1.13 -8.06 1.94
CA GLY A 13 0.06 -8.77 2.40
C GLY A 13 -0.24 -10.16 2.94
N SER A 14 -0.12 -10.33 4.26
CA SER A 14 -0.25 -11.62 4.96
C SER A 14 -1.60 -12.31 4.74
N GLY A 15 -2.70 -11.56 4.62
CA GLY A 15 -4.02 -12.12 4.33
C GLY A 15 -4.06 -12.83 2.97
N LEU A 16 -3.52 -12.19 1.93
CA LEU A 16 -3.41 -12.81 0.60
C LEU A 16 -2.43 -14.00 0.61
N ALA A 17 -1.30 -13.88 1.30
CA ALA A 17 -0.35 -14.99 1.46
C ALA A 17 -0.99 -16.21 2.13
N ALA A 18 -1.81 -16.00 3.17
CA ALA A 18 -2.55 -17.06 3.83
C ALA A 18 -3.55 -17.75 2.88
N SER A 19 -4.31 -16.97 2.11
CA SER A 19 -5.27 -17.51 1.13
C SER A 19 -4.57 -18.29 0.01
N LEU A 20 -3.44 -17.80 -0.49
CA LEU A 20 -2.64 -18.53 -1.49
C LEU A 20 -2.10 -19.85 -0.93
N ARG A 21 -1.61 -19.84 0.31
CA ARG A 21 -1.11 -21.05 0.98
C ARG A 21 -2.23 -22.07 1.18
N GLU A 22 -3.41 -21.62 1.59
CA GLU A 22 -4.58 -22.52 1.73
C GLU A 22 -4.98 -23.12 0.38
N ALA A 23 -5.04 -22.33 -0.66
CA ALA A 23 -5.44 -22.77 -2.00
C ALA A 23 -4.43 -23.75 -2.62
N ARG A 24 -3.14 -23.60 -2.34
CA ARG A 24 -2.08 -24.47 -2.89
C ARG A 24 -1.78 -25.70 -2.02
N GLY A 25 -2.15 -25.68 -0.75
CA GLY A 25 -1.92 -26.77 0.18
C GLY A 25 -0.44 -27.18 0.26
N ALA A 26 -0.13 -28.44 -0.07
CA ALA A 26 1.24 -28.99 -0.02
C ALA A 26 2.19 -28.37 -1.07
N ASP A 27 1.66 -27.74 -2.11
CA ASP A 27 2.43 -27.08 -3.19
C ASP A 27 2.72 -25.60 -2.91
N ALA A 28 2.37 -25.11 -1.70
CA ALA A 28 2.62 -23.73 -1.31
C ALA A 28 4.11 -23.41 -1.23
N ARG A 29 4.52 -22.24 -1.73
CA ARG A 29 5.90 -21.75 -1.77
C ARG A 29 6.01 -20.38 -1.11
N ASP A 30 7.21 -20.04 -0.66
CA ASP A 30 7.48 -18.74 -0.02
C ASP A 30 7.35 -17.57 -1.02
N ASP A 31 7.57 -17.82 -2.32
CA ASP A 31 7.48 -16.81 -3.38
C ASP A 31 6.10 -16.71 -4.06
N ASP A 32 5.11 -17.47 -3.60
CA ASP A 32 3.76 -17.50 -4.20
C ASP A 32 3.11 -16.10 -4.21
N LEU A 33 3.30 -15.32 -3.14
CA LEU A 33 2.75 -13.96 -3.05
C LEU A 33 3.35 -13.05 -4.13
N LEU A 34 4.66 -13.04 -4.27
CA LEU A 34 5.37 -12.22 -5.26
C LEU A 34 4.99 -12.67 -6.69
N THR A 35 4.96 -13.98 -6.92
CA THR A 35 4.58 -14.57 -8.21
C THR A 35 3.15 -14.20 -8.60
N PHE A 36 2.21 -14.27 -7.66
CA PHE A 36 0.83 -13.86 -7.88
C PHE A 36 0.72 -12.37 -8.24
N LYS A 37 1.37 -11.50 -7.47
CA LYS A 37 1.33 -10.05 -7.69
C LYS A 37 1.96 -9.68 -9.03
N ARG A 38 3.06 -10.33 -9.41
CA ARG A 38 3.67 -10.16 -10.73
C ARG A 38 2.71 -10.54 -11.84
N ALA A 39 2.04 -11.68 -11.72
CA ALA A 39 1.06 -12.13 -12.72
C ALA A 39 -0.12 -11.14 -12.86
N VAL A 40 -0.61 -10.58 -11.75
CA VAL A 40 -1.64 -9.52 -11.77
C VAL A 40 -1.12 -8.28 -12.49
N LEU A 41 0.10 -7.84 -12.16
CA LEU A 41 0.73 -6.67 -12.77
C LEU A 41 0.91 -6.83 -14.28
N GLU A 42 1.44 -7.97 -14.73
CA GLU A 42 1.67 -8.27 -16.15
C GLU A 42 0.37 -8.46 -16.94
N THR A 43 -0.69 -9.00 -16.29
CA THR A 43 -1.96 -9.30 -16.97
C THR A 43 -2.89 -8.09 -16.99
N LEU A 44 -3.05 -7.39 -15.86
CA LEU A 44 -4.02 -6.31 -15.70
C LEU A 44 -3.40 -4.92 -15.90
N GLY A 45 -2.11 -4.78 -15.61
CA GLY A 45 -1.39 -3.52 -15.76
C GLY A 45 -1.51 -2.87 -17.13
N PRO A 46 -1.46 -3.61 -18.27
CA PRO A 46 -1.66 -3.02 -19.60
C PRO A 46 -3.03 -2.36 -19.81
N HIS A 47 -4.01 -2.69 -18.98
CA HIS A 47 -5.37 -2.17 -19.01
C HIS A 47 -5.66 -1.13 -17.90
N ALA A 48 -4.68 -0.86 -17.06
CA ALA A 48 -4.79 0.06 -15.92
C ALA A 48 -3.97 1.33 -16.12
N SER A 49 -4.46 2.45 -15.60
CA SER A 49 -3.68 3.69 -15.51
C SER A 49 -2.65 3.62 -14.38
N THR A 50 -2.91 2.80 -13.36
CA THR A 50 -2.00 2.52 -12.24
C THR A 50 -2.28 1.16 -11.64
N VAL A 51 -1.25 0.52 -11.08
CA VAL A 51 -1.38 -0.66 -10.23
C VAL A 51 -0.75 -0.34 -8.86
N LEU A 52 -1.48 -0.67 -7.80
CA LEU A 52 -1.02 -0.56 -6.41
C LEU A 52 -0.48 -1.91 -5.94
N VAL A 53 0.75 -1.90 -5.43
CA VAL A 53 1.38 -3.04 -4.74
C VAL A 53 1.80 -2.61 -3.33
N ASP A 54 2.02 -3.56 -2.44
CA ASP A 54 2.51 -3.31 -1.07
C ASP A 54 4.00 -2.95 -1.03
N ALA A 55 4.43 -2.42 0.13
CA ALA A 55 5.82 -2.04 0.35
C ALA A 55 6.79 -3.23 0.33
N THR A 56 6.35 -4.42 0.73
CA THR A 56 7.22 -5.60 0.81
C THR A 56 7.61 -6.11 -0.57
N CYS A 57 6.61 -6.29 -1.47
CA CYS A 57 6.84 -6.79 -2.82
C CYS A 57 7.16 -5.68 -3.84
N GLY A 58 6.83 -4.43 -3.51
CA GLY A 58 6.91 -3.30 -4.45
C GLY A 58 8.28 -3.14 -5.11
N PRO A 59 9.39 -3.09 -4.36
CA PRO A 59 10.73 -2.93 -4.94
C PRO A 59 11.08 -4.02 -5.96
N ASP A 60 10.70 -5.27 -5.72
CA ASP A 60 10.97 -6.42 -6.61
C ASP A 60 10.06 -6.44 -7.85
N LEU A 61 8.97 -5.66 -7.84
CA LEU A 61 7.99 -5.60 -8.93
C LEU A 61 8.16 -4.40 -9.87
N ILE A 62 9.05 -3.47 -9.55
CA ILE A 62 9.18 -2.20 -10.29
C ILE A 62 9.41 -2.41 -11.79
N ASP A 63 10.23 -3.37 -12.16
CA ASP A 63 10.58 -3.64 -13.56
C ASP A 63 9.50 -4.42 -14.33
N HIS A 64 8.46 -4.89 -13.63
CA HIS A 64 7.32 -5.60 -14.23
C HIS A 64 6.15 -4.66 -14.60
N TYR A 65 6.23 -3.37 -14.25
CA TYR A 65 5.20 -2.42 -14.64
C TYR A 65 5.21 -2.18 -16.16
N PRO A 66 4.07 -2.34 -16.83
CA PRO A 66 4.01 -2.08 -18.26
C PRO A 66 4.15 -0.59 -18.57
N ALA A 67 4.60 -0.28 -19.76
CA ALA A 67 4.71 1.09 -20.25
C ALA A 67 3.34 1.80 -20.18
N GLY A 68 3.32 3.02 -19.63
CA GLY A 68 2.10 3.82 -19.48
C GLY A 68 1.28 3.53 -18.22
N CYS A 69 1.61 2.48 -17.46
CA CYS A 69 1.00 2.22 -16.17
C CYS A 69 1.81 2.93 -15.07
N ALA A 70 1.17 3.81 -14.30
CA ALA A 70 1.82 4.49 -13.21
C ALA A 70 2.11 3.54 -12.05
N ARG A 71 3.31 3.66 -11.46
CA ARG A 71 3.72 2.86 -10.31
C ARG A 71 3.15 3.47 -9.03
N MET A 72 2.32 2.70 -8.33
CA MET A 72 1.79 3.05 -7.02
C MET A 72 2.24 1.99 -6.02
N VAL A 73 2.87 2.44 -4.94
CA VAL A 73 3.32 1.54 -3.86
C VAL A 73 2.80 2.04 -2.53
N ALA A 74 2.31 1.10 -1.71
CA ALA A 74 1.88 1.38 -0.36
C ALA A 74 3.08 1.76 0.52
N PHE A 75 2.86 2.68 1.47
CA PHE A 75 3.87 3.14 2.44
C PHE A 75 3.47 2.77 3.86
N GLU A 76 2.99 1.57 4.02
CA GLU A 76 2.70 0.93 5.30
C GLU A 76 3.26 -0.49 5.34
N ALA A 77 3.62 -0.94 6.53
CA ALA A 77 3.82 -2.36 6.81
C ALA A 77 2.47 -3.09 6.78
N ASP A 78 2.48 -4.43 6.86
CA ASP A 78 1.26 -5.24 6.80
C ASP A 78 0.26 -4.79 7.88
N VAL A 79 -0.88 -4.24 7.45
CA VAL A 79 -1.91 -3.64 8.31
C VAL A 79 -2.63 -4.64 9.22
N TYR A 80 -2.58 -5.94 8.91
CA TYR A 80 -3.22 -6.99 9.73
C TYR A 80 -2.56 -7.20 11.08
N HIS A 81 -1.38 -6.66 11.29
CA HIS A 81 -0.63 -6.74 12.54
C HIS A 81 -0.69 -5.46 13.38
N ILE A 82 -1.53 -4.48 13.01
CA ILE A 82 -1.71 -3.27 13.80
C ILE A 82 -2.46 -3.59 15.09
N SER A 83 -1.92 -3.17 16.24
CA SER A 83 -2.56 -3.31 17.54
C SER A 83 -3.92 -2.61 17.57
N ASP A 84 -4.94 -3.28 18.08
CA ASP A 84 -6.27 -2.69 18.30
C ASP A 84 -6.23 -1.50 19.26
N GLU A 85 -5.24 -1.46 20.17
CA GLU A 85 -5.13 -0.41 21.18
C GLU A 85 -4.64 0.92 20.60
N ASP A 86 -3.69 0.85 19.67
CA ASP A 86 -3.06 2.06 19.13
C ASP A 86 -3.56 2.43 17.74
N ARG A 87 -3.86 1.46 16.89
CA ARG A 87 -4.27 1.66 15.49
C ARG A 87 -3.47 2.74 14.75
N ILE A 88 -2.18 2.84 15.09
CA ILE A 88 -1.23 3.67 14.35
C ILE A 88 -0.56 2.79 13.31
N THR A 89 -0.62 3.25 12.07
CA THR A 89 0.00 2.56 10.94
C THR A 89 1.52 2.50 11.14
N VAL A 90 2.06 1.30 11.04
CA VAL A 90 3.50 1.07 11.07
C VAL A 90 4.06 1.33 9.68
N LEU A 91 5.13 2.12 9.61
CA LEU A 91 5.82 2.39 8.35
C LEU A 91 6.70 1.20 7.95
N PRO A 92 6.94 0.98 6.65
CA PRO A 92 7.85 -0.05 6.19
C PRO A 92 9.29 0.30 6.57
N ASP A 93 10.10 -0.69 6.85
CA ASP A 93 11.52 -0.55 7.17
C ASP A 93 12.43 -0.65 5.94
N ASN A 94 11.91 -1.20 4.86
CA ASN A 94 12.63 -1.47 3.61
C ASN A 94 12.49 -0.37 2.55
N LEU A 95 11.70 0.68 2.79
CA LEU A 95 11.36 1.70 1.79
C LEU A 95 11.18 3.07 2.46
N ASN A 96 11.70 4.12 1.85
CA ASN A 96 11.52 5.50 2.26
C ASN A 96 10.85 6.33 1.16
N VAL A 97 10.18 7.43 1.52
CA VAL A 97 9.57 8.35 0.53
C VAL A 97 10.59 8.83 -0.50
N ASP A 98 11.83 9.09 -0.08
CA ASP A 98 12.92 9.56 -0.95
C ASP A 98 13.40 8.51 -1.97
N ASP A 99 13.01 7.25 -1.80
CA ASP A 99 13.33 6.17 -2.73
C ASP A 99 12.31 6.08 -3.88
N TYR A 100 11.09 6.58 -3.67
CA TYR A 100 10.02 6.52 -4.67
C TYR A 100 10.44 7.10 -6.03
N PRO A 101 10.97 8.34 -6.13
CA PRO A 101 11.41 8.87 -7.41
C PRO A 101 12.54 8.06 -8.05
N LYS A 102 13.48 7.54 -7.24
CA LYS A 102 14.61 6.73 -7.71
C LYS A 102 14.15 5.41 -8.34
N LEU A 103 13.07 4.84 -7.82
CA LEU A 103 12.41 3.64 -8.33
C LEU A 103 11.37 3.95 -9.43
N GLY A 104 11.22 5.23 -9.80
CA GLY A 104 10.19 5.67 -10.76
C GLY A 104 8.77 5.51 -10.26
N ILE A 105 8.58 5.43 -8.94
CA ILE A 105 7.26 5.37 -8.31
C ILE A 105 6.69 6.78 -8.24
N SER A 106 5.53 7.00 -8.83
CA SER A 106 4.91 8.33 -8.92
C SER A 106 3.78 8.55 -7.93
N LEU A 107 3.24 7.47 -7.33
CA LEU A 107 2.16 7.53 -6.36
C LEU A 107 2.53 6.74 -5.11
N LEU A 108 2.34 7.36 -3.95
CA LEU A 108 2.43 6.73 -2.65
C LEU A 108 1.02 6.59 -2.07
N LYS A 109 0.61 5.38 -1.73
CA LYS A 109 -0.63 5.13 -0.99
C LYS A 109 -0.28 4.92 0.48
N PHE A 110 -1.07 5.51 1.36
CA PHE A 110 -0.93 5.34 2.81
C PHE A 110 -2.28 4.99 3.43
N PHE A 111 -2.34 3.85 4.09
CA PHE A 111 -3.51 3.38 4.82
C PHE A 111 -3.45 3.82 6.28
N MET A 112 -4.60 4.23 6.83
CA MET A 112 -4.70 4.55 8.25
C MET A 112 -6.09 4.24 8.80
N TYR A 113 -6.15 3.55 9.94
CA TYR A 113 -7.37 3.51 10.75
C TYR A 113 -7.65 4.86 11.39
N TYR A 114 -8.87 5.34 11.29
CA TYR A 114 -9.27 6.63 11.83
C TYR A 114 -10.65 6.59 12.47
N ALA A 115 -10.77 7.09 13.70
CA ALA A 115 -12.05 7.38 14.35
C ALA A 115 -12.00 8.79 14.97
N PRO A 116 -12.97 9.66 14.63
CA PRO A 116 -13.02 11.01 15.22
C PRO A 116 -13.09 10.99 16.75
N ASP A 117 -13.71 9.95 17.32
CA ASP A 117 -13.95 9.79 18.75
C ASP A 117 -12.81 9.03 19.48
N ASP A 118 -11.69 8.76 18.82
CA ASP A 118 -10.48 8.26 19.48
C ASP A 118 -9.92 9.31 20.46
N ALA A 119 -9.05 8.86 21.35
CA ALA A 119 -8.34 9.74 22.28
C ALA A 119 -7.65 10.89 21.51
N PRO A 120 -7.77 12.15 21.96
CA PRO A 120 -7.23 13.29 21.24
C PRO A 120 -5.75 13.22 20.91
N ASP A 121 -4.94 12.66 21.81
CA ASP A 121 -3.51 12.45 21.64
C ASP A 121 -3.20 11.37 20.55
N LEU A 122 -4.02 10.32 20.48
CA LEU A 122 -3.91 9.32 19.42
C LEU A 122 -4.22 9.95 18.05
N ASN A 123 -5.30 10.72 17.94
CA ASN A 123 -5.62 11.42 16.71
C ASN A 123 -4.59 12.49 16.34
N ALA A 124 -4.01 13.21 17.32
CA ALA A 124 -2.92 14.13 17.06
C ALA A 124 -1.71 13.42 16.43
N ARG A 125 -1.28 12.28 16.98
CA ARG A 125 -0.19 11.47 16.41
C ARG A 125 -0.49 11.00 14.97
N LYS A 126 -1.74 10.59 14.70
CA LYS A 126 -2.18 10.21 13.34
C LYS A 126 -2.11 11.39 12.36
N HIS A 127 -2.56 12.57 12.79
CA HIS A 127 -2.50 13.77 11.97
C HIS A 127 -1.06 14.20 11.67
N ASP A 128 -0.17 14.15 12.66
CA ASP A 128 1.24 14.48 12.50
C ASP A 128 1.92 13.52 11.51
N LEU A 129 1.63 12.22 11.61
CA LEU A 129 2.17 11.20 10.70
C LEU A 129 1.73 11.46 9.24
N VAL A 130 0.45 11.74 9.02
CA VAL A 130 -0.07 12.06 7.68
C VAL A 130 0.53 13.36 7.14
N ALA A 131 0.67 14.38 7.99
CA ALA A 131 1.24 15.66 7.61
C ALA A 131 2.74 15.50 7.21
N ASP A 132 3.52 14.71 7.97
CA ASP A 132 4.91 14.43 7.64
C ASP A 132 5.04 13.70 6.30
N ILE A 133 4.29 12.60 6.11
CA ILE A 133 4.31 11.84 4.85
C ILE A 133 3.91 12.74 3.68
N GLY A 134 2.84 13.52 3.83
CA GLY A 134 2.38 14.44 2.79
C GLY A 134 3.42 15.50 2.43
N ALA A 135 4.11 16.08 3.42
CA ALA A 135 5.19 17.04 3.20
C ALA A 135 6.38 16.41 2.45
N ARG A 136 6.77 15.20 2.83
CA ARG A 136 7.85 14.44 2.17
C ARG A 136 7.47 14.08 0.73
N CYS A 137 6.25 13.60 0.50
CA CYS A 137 5.74 13.31 -0.85
C CYS A 137 5.79 14.56 -1.73
N LYS A 138 5.34 15.71 -1.20
CA LYS A 138 5.40 17.00 -1.91
C LYS A 138 6.83 17.39 -2.25
N ALA A 139 7.76 17.24 -1.34
CA ALA A 139 9.17 17.56 -1.56
C ALA A 139 9.81 16.62 -2.60
N ALA A 140 9.42 15.34 -2.61
CA ALA A 140 9.91 14.34 -3.54
C ALA A 140 9.20 14.36 -4.92
N GLY A 141 8.15 15.18 -5.10
CA GLY A 141 7.35 15.20 -6.33
C GLY A 141 6.49 13.94 -6.54
N VAL A 142 6.15 13.25 -5.45
CA VAL A 142 5.32 12.03 -5.45
C VAL A 142 3.89 12.41 -5.10
N GLN A 143 2.92 11.87 -5.83
CA GLN A 143 1.51 12.06 -5.49
C GLN A 143 1.16 11.23 -4.26
N PHE A 144 0.43 11.83 -3.32
CA PHE A 144 0.01 11.20 -2.08
C PHE A 144 -1.47 10.81 -2.14
N LEU A 145 -1.75 9.53 -1.99
CA LEU A 145 -3.09 8.96 -1.88
C LEU A 145 -3.28 8.43 -0.46
N MET A 146 -4.21 9.03 0.28
CA MET A 146 -4.57 8.58 1.62
C MET A 146 -5.81 7.71 1.58
N GLU A 147 -5.73 6.55 2.21
CA GLU A 147 -6.83 5.61 2.41
C GLU A 147 -7.22 5.53 3.89
N PRO A 148 -8.16 6.38 4.37
CA PRO A 148 -8.66 6.27 5.74
C PRO A 148 -9.71 5.17 5.84
N LEU A 149 -9.50 4.19 6.72
CA LEU A 149 -10.51 3.24 7.13
C LEU A 149 -11.17 3.72 8.42
N VAL A 150 -12.38 4.23 8.29
CA VAL A 150 -13.13 4.72 9.44
C VAL A 150 -13.70 3.55 10.24
N TYR A 151 -13.55 3.60 11.54
CA TYR A 151 -14.10 2.62 12.49
C TYR A 151 -14.74 3.32 13.68
N HIS A 152 -15.53 2.58 14.45
CA HIS A 152 -16.09 3.05 15.70
C HIS A 152 -15.39 2.33 16.87
N PRO A 153 -14.80 3.05 17.85
CA PRO A 153 -13.99 2.43 18.90
C PRO A 153 -14.72 1.39 19.77
N THR A 154 -16.04 1.53 19.91
CA THR A 154 -16.85 0.68 20.79
C THR A 154 -17.79 -0.27 20.05
N ILE A 155 -17.92 -0.19 18.74
CA ILE A 155 -18.75 -1.08 17.92
C ILE A 155 -17.85 -2.10 17.24
N LYS A 156 -18.03 -3.38 17.59
CA LYS A 156 -17.32 -4.51 16.95
C LYS A 156 -18.15 -5.09 15.83
#